data_cf63269031df7309a56aa5eabfe95416
#
_entry.id   cf63269031df7309a56aa5eabfe95416
#
_cell.length_a   1.000
_cell.length_b   1.000
_cell.length_c   1.000
_cell.angle_alpha   90.00
_cell.angle_beta   90.00
_cell.angle_gamma   90.00
#
_symmetry.space_group_name_H-M   'P 1'
#
loop_
_entity.id
_entity.type
_entity.pdbx_description
1 polymer ?
#
loop_
_entity_poly.entity_id
_entity_poly.type
_entity_poly.pdbx_seq_one_letter_code
_entity_poly.pdbx_strand_id
1 'polypeptide(L)'
;MAETPETTPTSTTEDKAAQVTPATEAKNDKADSKQAPVLLTPEEKKERSLAFDRMITWGLIFVAVYSVFSGLGDYINPRNAMNTLYDELNTLNPAFKLGSFENIKFAVQMGWVAVTIQAVVLAMVVWISRQRMKAKKFAWWIPVLGAVISNALSTACIFIALFADPGFQAAMNNLMGK
;
A
#
# COMPACT_ATOMS: atom_id res chain seq x y z
N MET A 1 -5.48 34.18 40.71
CA MET A 1 -4.32 34.89 41.26
C MET A 1 -3.12 34.37 40.56
N ALA A 2 -2.63 35.19 39.85
CA ALA A 2 -1.38 35.85 39.39
C ALA A 2 -0.82 35.06 38.20
N GLU A 3 -0.48 35.57 37.17
CA GLU A 3 -0.22 36.85 36.45
C GLU A 3 0.78 36.54 35.34
N THR A 4 0.45 37.01 34.16
CA THR A 4 1.33 37.13 32.97
C THR A 4 2.47 38.12 33.27
N PRO A 5 3.62 38.12 32.52
CA PRO A 5 3.84 39.19 31.57
C PRO A 5 4.45 38.69 30.24
N GLU A 6 3.91 39.05 29.14
CA GLU A 6 4.20 40.13 28.17
C GLU A 6 5.61 40.71 28.16
N THR A 7 6.35 40.50 27.07
CA THR A 7 7.39 41.42 26.59
C THR A 7 7.63 41.28 25.09
N THR A 8 7.10 42.23 24.33
CA THR A 8 7.72 42.79 23.12
C THR A 8 8.55 43.99 23.58
N PRO A 9 9.68 44.39 22.96
CA PRO A 9 9.60 45.26 21.80
C PRO A 9 10.77 45.21 20.79
N THR A 10 10.54 45.88 19.70
CA THR A 10 11.28 46.99 19.05
C THR A 10 12.18 46.64 17.87
N SER A 11 11.66 46.97 16.74
CA SER A 11 12.18 47.73 15.58
C SER A 11 13.65 48.18 15.60
N THR A 12 14.33 47.96 14.48
CA THR A 12 15.26 48.95 13.96
C THR A 12 15.27 48.89 12.43
N THR A 13 14.81 49.97 11.86
CA THR A 13 14.93 50.43 10.50
C THR A 13 16.38 50.85 10.26
N GLU A 14 17.00 50.39 9.19
CA GLU A 14 18.10 51.15 8.59
C GLU A 14 18.05 51.08 7.07
N ASP A 15 17.71 52.19 6.56
CA ASP A 15 17.71 52.75 5.23
C ASP A 15 19.13 52.79 4.68
N LYS A 16 19.39 52.28 3.48
CA LYS A 16 20.52 52.73 2.68
C LYS A 16 20.26 52.66 1.19
N ALA A 17 20.24 53.87 0.71
CA ALA A 17 20.03 54.39 -0.61
C ALA A 17 20.75 53.69 -1.77
N ALA A 18 20.03 53.67 -2.87
CA ALA A 18 20.39 54.01 -4.26
C ALA A 18 21.78 53.64 -4.78
N GLN A 19 21.81 52.73 -5.75
CA GLN A 19 22.72 52.86 -6.90
C GLN A 19 22.02 52.39 -8.18
N VAL A 20 21.63 53.35 -8.97
CA VAL A 20 21.19 53.27 -10.36
C VAL A 20 22.42 53.02 -11.22
N THR A 21 22.46 52.00 -12.03
CA THR A 21 23.29 51.94 -13.24
C THR A 21 22.62 51.00 -14.30
N PRO A 22 22.85 51.20 -15.59
CA PRO A 22 21.80 51.21 -16.59
C PRO A 22 21.61 49.89 -17.32
N ALA A 23 20.48 49.83 -18.01
CA ALA A 23 20.04 48.84 -18.92
C ALA A 23 21.14 48.27 -19.85
N THR A 24 21.34 46.97 -19.78
CA THR A 24 21.83 46.20 -20.94
C THR A 24 20.70 45.31 -21.35
N GLU A 25 20.09 45.67 -22.47
CA GLU A 25 19.19 44.87 -23.27
C GLU A 25 19.89 43.55 -23.65
N ALA A 26 19.77 42.52 -22.82
CA ALA A 26 20.09 41.19 -23.25
C ALA A 26 18.84 40.61 -23.92
N LYS A 27 18.86 40.77 -25.25
CA LYS A 27 18.01 40.11 -26.21
C LYS A 27 17.86 38.63 -25.84
N ASN A 28 16.73 38.30 -25.30
CA ASN A 28 16.36 36.94 -24.87
C ASN A 28 15.94 36.19 -26.18
N ASP A 29 16.92 35.78 -26.95
CA ASP A 29 16.74 34.80 -28.01
C ASP A 29 16.34 33.48 -27.32
N LYS A 30 15.03 33.33 -27.05
CA LYS A 30 14.41 32.04 -26.86
C LYS A 30 14.62 31.27 -28.16
N ALA A 31 15.79 30.70 -28.33
CA ALA A 31 16.02 29.62 -29.24
C ALA A 31 15.09 28.47 -28.78
N ASP A 32 13.97 28.39 -29.45
CA ASP A 32 13.06 27.27 -29.46
C ASP A 32 13.86 26.07 -30.02
N SER A 33 14.74 25.52 -29.19
CA SER A 33 15.44 24.27 -29.49
C SER A 33 14.39 23.18 -29.43
N LYS A 34 13.61 23.05 -30.50
CA LYS A 34 12.98 21.77 -30.86
C LYS A 34 14.12 20.75 -30.88
N GLN A 35 14.40 20.15 -29.72
CA GLN A 35 15.28 18.98 -29.65
C GLN A 35 14.70 17.96 -30.63
N ALA A 36 15.38 17.77 -31.75
CA ALA A 36 15.07 16.68 -32.64
C ALA A 36 14.95 15.40 -31.84
N PRO A 37 13.96 14.54 -32.12
CA PRO A 37 13.80 13.30 -31.37
C PRO A 37 15.11 12.53 -31.45
N VAL A 38 15.82 12.43 -30.31
CA VAL A 38 17.05 11.64 -30.21
C VAL A 38 16.66 10.21 -30.51
N LEU A 39 17.02 9.74 -31.69
CA LEU A 39 16.82 8.36 -32.10
C LEU A 39 17.72 7.49 -31.22
N LEU A 40 17.16 7.04 -30.08
CA LEU A 40 17.84 6.13 -29.18
C LEU A 40 18.17 4.82 -29.91
N THR A 41 19.41 4.37 -29.73
CA THR A 41 19.82 3.06 -30.24
C THR A 41 18.99 1.95 -29.62
N PRO A 42 18.84 0.78 -30.26
CA PRO A 42 18.09 -0.34 -29.69
C PRO A 42 18.62 -0.78 -28.31
N GLU A 43 19.91 -0.63 -28.06
CA GLU A 43 20.54 -0.94 -26.77
C GLU A 43 20.17 0.06 -25.69
N GLU A 44 20.18 1.38 -25.99
CA GLU A 44 19.76 2.43 -25.06
C GLU A 44 18.28 2.30 -24.68
N LYS A 45 17.43 1.93 -25.64
CA LYS A 45 16.00 1.65 -25.36
C LYS A 45 15.84 0.48 -24.39
N LYS A 46 16.62 -0.58 -24.57
CA LYS A 46 16.60 -1.75 -23.68
C LYS A 46 17.10 -1.42 -22.28
N GLU A 47 18.15 -0.64 -22.15
CA GLU A 47 18.67 -0.22 -20.85
C GLU A 47 17.68 0.68 -20.08
N ARG A 48 17.06 1.64 -20.76
CA ARG A 48 16.00 2.48 -20.18
C ARG A 48 14.80 1.65 -19.73
N SER A 49 14.37 0.68 -20.54
CA SER A 49 13.27 -0.23 -20.21
C SER A 49 13.59 -1.05 -18.96
N LEU A 50 14.82 -1.57 -18.81
CA LEU A 50 15.24 -2.32 -17.63
C LEU A 50 15.38 -1.43 -16.38
N ALA A 51 15.83 -0.17 -16.54
CA ALA A 51 15.87 0.78 -15.44
C ALA A 51 14.47 1.11 -14.92
N PHE A 52 13.52 1.32 -15.83
CA PHE A 52 12.12 1.57 -15.50
C PHE A 52 11.46 0.35 -14.83
N ASP A 53 11.72 -0.87 -15.34
CA ASP A 53 11.27 -2.11 -14.74
C ASP A 53 11.75 -2.27 -13.28
N ARG A 54 13.01 -1.94 -13.02
CA ARG A 54 13.56 -1.95 -11.65
C ARG A 54 12.86 -0.96 -10.73
N MET A 55 12.59 0.25 -11.21
CA MET A 55 11.91 1.28 -10.43
C MET A 55 10.48 0.83 -10.07
N ILE A 56 9.74 0.32 -11.05
CA ILE A 56 8.38 -0.23 -10.83
C ILE A 56 8.43 -1.40 -9.85
N THR A 57 9.35 -2.34 -10.05
CA THR A 57 9.47 -3.52 -9.18
C THR A 57 9.71 -3.11 -7.72
N TRP A 58 10.62 -2.17 -7.46
CA TRP A 58 10.86 -1.66 -6.11
C TRP A 58 9.66 -0.90 -5.54
N GLY A 59 8.98 -0.09 -6.36
CA GLY A 59 7.75 0.58 -5.96
C GLY A 59 6.65 -0.40 -5.55
N LEU A 60 6.44 -1.46 -6.32
CA LEU A 60 5.47 -2.52 -6.01
C LEU A 60 5.85 -3.31 -4.76
N ILE A 61 7.14 -3.61 -4.55
CA ILE A 61 7.60 -4.26 -3.31
C ILE A 61 7.34 -3.35 -2.11
N PHE A 62 7.61 -2.04 -2.22
CA PHE A 62 7.33 -1.08 -1.15
C PHE A 62 5.85 -1.02 -0.80
N VAL A 63 4.97 -0.95 -1.80
CA VAL A 63 3.52 -0.99 -1.62
C VAL A 63 3.08 -2.30 -0.96
N ALA A 64 3.64 -3.44 -1.38
CA ALA A 64 3.33 -4.74 -0.79
C ALA A 64 3.75 -4.81 0.69
N VAL A 65 4.94 -4.32 1.04
CA VAL A 65 5.40 -4.22 2.43
C VAL A 65 4.47 -3.33 3.25
N TYR A 66 4.16 -2.14 2.74
CA TYR A 66 3.23 -1.22 3.41
C TYR A 66 1.85 -1.85 3.63
N SER A 67 1.30 -2.53 2.63
CA SER A 67 0.00 -3.23 2.73
C SER A 67 0.00 -4.31 3.82
N VAL A 68 1.06 -5.10 3.92
CA VAL A 68 1.19 -6.11 4.99
C VAL A 68 1.19 -5.46 6.38
N PHE A 69 1.97 -4.39 6.56
CA PHE A 69 2.04 -3.70 7.85
C PHE A 69 0.74 -2.99 8.23
N SER A 70 0.08 -2.33 7.28
CA SER A 70 -1.20 -1.63 7.54
C SER A 70 -2.34 -2.58 7.87
N GLY A 71 -2.36 -3.80 7.30
CA GLY A 71 -3.36 -4.83 7.60
C GLY A 71 -3.08 -5.65 8.85
N LEU A 72 -1.90 -5.52 9.47
CA LEU A 72 -1.48 -6.39 10.57
C LEU A 72 -2.45 -6.35 11.77
N GLY A 73 -2.99 -5.16 12.07
CA GLY A 73 -3.93 -4.96 13.18
C GLY A 73 -5.19 -5.82 13.07
N ASP A 74 -5.74 -5.93 11.86
CA ASP A 74 -6.96 -6.70 11.60
C ASP A 74 -6.73 -8.21 11.73
N TYR A 75 -5.53 -8.69 11.40
CA TYR A 75 -5.17 -10.10 11.54
C TYR A 75 -4.85 -10.50 13.00
N ILE A 76 -4.27 -9.59 13.78
CA ILE A 76 -3.94 -9.86 15.19
C ILE A 76 -5.17 -9.73 16.07
N ASN A 77 -6.08 -8.80 15.80
CA ASN A 77 -7.32 -8.61 16.51
C ASN A 77 -8.52 -8.63 15.55
N PRO A 78 -8.90 -9.82 15.04
CA PRO A 78 -9.90 -9.96 13.99
C PRO A 78 -11.34 -9.72 14.46
N ARG A 79 -11.59 -9.48 15.76
CA ARG A 79 -12.96 -9.32 16.29
C ARG A 79 -13.77 -8.28 15.54
N ASN A 80 -13.19 -7.08 15.35
CA ASN A 80 -13.91 -6.00 14.68
C ASN A 80 -14.13 -6.33 13.19
N ALA A 81 -13.10 -6.84 12.52
CA ALA A 81 -13.19 -7.24 11.11
C ALA A 81 -14.23 -8.33 10.88
N MET A 82 -14.29 -9.35 11.75
CA MET A 82 -15.28 -10.43 11.66
C MET A 82 -16.70 -9.95 11.96
N ASN A 83 -16.89 -9.06 12.95
CA ASN A 83 -18.20 -8.48 13.23
C ASN A 83 -18.66 -7.58 12.07
N THR A 84 -17.78 -6.77 11.50
CA THR A 84 -18.10 -5.96 10.30
C THR A 84 -18.51 -6.86 9.13
N LEU A 85 -17.81 -7.98 8.92
CA LEU A 85 -18.18 -8.96 7.90
C LEU A 85 -19.58 -9.56 8.15
N TYR A 86 -19.92 -9.85 9.40
CA TYR A 86 -21.25 -10.33 9.78
C TYR A 86 -22.33 -9.28 9.52
N ASP A 87 -22.06 -8.01 9.84
CA ASP A 87 -22.99 -6.90 9.57
C ASP A 87 -23.21 -6.71 8.06
N GLU A 88 -22.15 -6.83 7.26
CA GLU A 88 -22.23 -6.80 5.80
C GLU A 88 -23.06 -7.97 5.25
N LEU A 89 -22.84 -9.18 5.74
CA LEU A 89 -23.60 -10.37 5.35
C LEU A 89 -25.06 -10.23 5.71
N ASN A 90 -25.40 -9.72 6.90
CA ASN A 90 -26.78 -9.43 7.32
C ASN A 90 -27.43 -8.33 6.45
N THR A 91 -26.65 -7.36 5.99
CA THR A 91 -27.13 -6.30 5.09
C THR A 91 -27.44 -6.87 3.70
N LEU A 92 -26.59 -7.76 3.20
CA LEU A 92 -26.80 -8.40 1.90
C LEU A 92 -28.00 -9.38 1.93
N ASN A 93 -28.17 -10.10 3.03
CA ASN A 93 -29.29 -11.02 3.21
C ASN A 93 -29.72 -11.06 4.68
N PRO A 94 -30.81 -10.35 5.05
CA PRO A 94 -31.33 -10.31 6.41
C PRO A 94 -31.78 -11.67 6.97
N ALA A 95 -31.90 -12.67 6.12
CA ALA A 95 -32.27 -14.03 6.54
C ALA A 95 -31.13 -14.75 7.30
N PHE A 96 -29.87 -14.29 7.17
CA PHE A 96 -28.75 -14.85 7.93
C PHE A 96 -28.90 -14.70 9.43
N LYS A 97 -29.38 -13.53 9.91
CA LYS A 97 -29.56 -13.22 11.33
C LYS A 97 -28.31 -13.54 12.17
N LEU A 98 -27.13 -13.23 11.63
CA LEU A 98 -25.86 -13.44 12.31
C LEU A 98 -25.78 -12.49 13.51
N GLY A 99 -25.41 -13.04 14.67
CA GLY A 99 -25.12 -12.27 15.87
C GLY A 99 -23.68 -11.75 15.90
N SER A 100 -23.00 -11.85 17.05
CA SER A 100 -21.56 -11.56 17.15
C SER A 100 -20.75 -12.81 16.81
N PHE A 101 -19.56 -12.60 16.20
CA PHE A 101 -18.62 -13.68 15.92
C PHE A 101 -18.12 -14.32 17.23
N GLU A 102 -18.31 -15.64 17.40
CA GLU A 102 -18.04 -16.34 18.67
C GLU A 102 -16.63 -16.94 18.73
N ASN A 103 -16.12 -17.50 17.62
CA ASN A 103 -14.88 -18.26 17.63
C ASN A 103 -13.62 -17.40 17.47
N ILE A 104 -13.50 -16.36 18.29
CA ILE A 104 -12.42 -15.37 18.20
C ILE A 104 -11.03 -15.99 18.34
N LYS A 105 -10.86 -16.99 19.22
CA LYS A 105 -9.57 -17.67 19.45
C LYS A 105 -9.06 -18.32 18.15
N PHE A 106 -9.94 -18.99 17.44
CA PHE A 106 -9.61 -19.64 16.19
C PHE A 106 -9.32 -18.61 15.09
N ALA A 107 -10.10 -17.52 15.01
CA ALA A 107 -9.83 -16.43 14.08
C ALA A 107 -8.45 -15.77 14.32
N VAL A 108 -8.05 -15.57 15.57
CA VAL A 108 -6.70 -15.08 15.90
C VAL A 108 -5.62 -16.05 15.42
N GLN A 109 -5.81 -17.36 15.62
CA GLN A 109 -4.87 -18.38 15.12
C GLN A 109 -4.75 -18.31 13.58
N MET A 110 -5.89 -18.25 12.87
CA MET A 110 -5.91 -18.11 11.42
C MET A 110 -5.30 -16.78 10.96
N GLY A 111 -5.47 -15.72 11.72
CA GLY A 111 -4.80 -14.43 11.50
C GLY A 111 -3.27 -14.56 11.53
N TRP A 112 -2.71 -15.21 12.54
CA TRP A 112 -1.27 -15.47 12.61
C TRP A 112 -0.76 -16.34 11.45
N VAL A 113 -1.54 -17.35 11.05
CA VAL A 113 -1.23 -18.17 9.86
C VAL A 113 -1.21 -17.29 8.60
N ALA A 114 -2.22 -16.42 8.41
CA ALA A 114 -2.29 -15.52 7.28
C ALA A 114 -1.09 -14.56 7.23
N VAL A 115 -0.71 -13.95 8.36
CA VAL A 115 0.47 -13.08 8.46
C VAL A 115 1.75 -13.84 8.12
N THR A 116 1.91 -15.05 8.62
CA THR A 116 3.08 -15.90 8.31
C THR A 116 3.16 -16.21 6.82
N ILE A 117 2.04 -16.59 6.20
CA ILE A 117 1.96 -16.83 4.75
C ILE A 117 2.35 -15.57 3.97
N GLN A 118 1.81 -14.41 4.33
CA GLN A 118 2.14 -13.14 3.69
C GLN A 118 3.62 -12.81 3.79
N ALA A 119 4.23 -13.01 4.96
CA ALA A 119 5.66 -12.78 5.17
C ALA A 119 6.53 -13.71 4.30
N VAL A 120 6.17 -15.00 4.21
CA VAL A 120 6.87 -15.98 3.38
C VAL A 120 6.74 -15.63 1.89
N VAL A 121 5.53 -15.31 1.42
CA VAL A 121 5.29 -14.92 0.02
C VAL A 121 6.07 -13.65 -0.31
N LEU A 122 6.06 -12.64 0.58
CA LEU A 122 6.81 -11.41 0.38
C LEU A 122 8.32 -11.68 0.29
N ALA A 123 8.87 -12.52 1.17
CA ALA A 123 10.28 -12.91 1.13
C ALA A 123 10.64 -13.61 -0.19
N MET A 124 9.79 -14.52 -0.66
CA MET A 124 9.98 -15.19 -1.96
C MET A 124 9.92 -14.19 -3.13
N VAL A 125 8.95 -13.28 -3.13
CA VAL A 125 8.81 -12.23 -4.15
C VAL A 125 10.07 -11.37 -4.22
N VAL A 126 10.57 -10.90 -3.08
CA VAL A 126 11.80 -10.11 -2.99
C VAL A 126 13.00 -10.90 -3.52
N TRP A 127 13.13 -12.15 -3.11
CA TRP A 127 14.24 -13.02 -3.51
C TRP A 127 14.24 -13.28 -5.03
N ILE A 128 13.11 -13.70 -5.59
CA ILE A 128 12.98 -13.98 -7.03
C ILE A 128 13.15 -12.70 -7.86
N SER A 129 12.58 -11.57 -7.41
CA SER A 129 12.72 -10.28 -8.09
C SER A 129 14.20 -9.87 -8.16
N ARG A 130 14.95 -10.03 -7.04
CA ARG A 130 16.38 -9.73 -7.00
C ARG A 130 17.19 -10.63 -7.97
N GLN A 131 16.88 -11.92 -8.03
CA GLN A 131 17.56 -12.83 -8.97
C GLN A 131 17.31 -12.43 -10.42
N ARG A 132 16.07 -12.11 -10.78
CA ARG A 132 15.73 -11.69 -12.15
C ARG A 132 16.34 -10.34 -12.52
N MET A 133 16.35 -9.37 -11.60
CA MET A 133 17.02 -8.10 -11.83
C MET A 133 18.54 -8.27 -12.08
N LYS A 134 19.21 -9.18 -11.35
CA LYS A 134 20.63 -9.53 -11.60
C LYS A 134 20.82 -10.16 -12.99
N ALA A 135 19.86 -10.95 -13.44
CA ALA A 135 19.88 -11.59 -14.77
C ALA A 135 19.45 -10.65 -15.91
N LYS A 136 19.24 -9.34 -15.66
CA LYS A 136 18.74 -8.34 -16.63
C LYS A 136 17.45 -8.79 -17.34
N LYS A 137 16.56 -9.49 -16.62
CA LYS A 137 15.24 -9.94 -17.08
C LYS A 137 14.14 -9.09 -16.46
N PHE A 138 13.02 -8.94 -17.15
CA PHE A 138 11.85 -8.25 -16.62
C PHE A 138 11.33 -8.92 -15.35
N ALA A 139 11.10 -8.13 -14.30
CA ALA A 139 10.75 -8.61 -12.96
C ALA A 139 9.44 -8.02 -12.39
N TRP A 140 8.87 -6.98 -13.01
CA TRP A 140 7.74 -6.22 -12.49
C TRP A 140 6.48 -7.06 -12.22
N TRP A 141 6.26 -8.14 -12.98
CA TRP A 141 5.08 -9.00 -12.82
C TRP A 141 5.13 -9.91 -11.58
N ILE A 142 6.34 -10.15 -11.02
CA ILE A 142 6.54 -11.02 -9.85
C ILE A 142 5.87 -10.46 -8.59
N PRO A 143 6.04 -9.18 -8.21
CA PRO A 143 5.31 -8.59 -7.10
C PRO A 143 3.79 -8.63 -7.29
N VAL A 144 3.31 -8.43 -8.52
CA VAL A 144 1.87 -8.51 -8.83
C VAL A 144 1.33 -9.92 -8.58
N LEU A 145 2.01 -10.93 -9.09
CA LEU A 145 1.63 -12.34 -8.89
C LEU A 145 1.70 -12.72 -7.41
N GLY A 146 2.74 -12.28 -6.71
CA GLY A 146 2.87 -12.48 -5.26
C GLY A 146 1.72 -11.85 -4.49
N ALA A 147 1.28 -10.65 -4.85
CA ALA A 147 0.15 -9.98 -4.23
C ALA A 147 -1.16 -10.76 -4.45
N VAL A 148 -1.41 -11.24 -5.67
CA VAL A 148 -2.61 -12.04 -5.99
C VAL A 148 -2.62 -13.34 -5.17
N ILE A 149 -1.51 -14.06 -5.13
CA ILE A 149 -1.39 -15.32 -4.36
C ILE A 149 -1.56 -15.04 -2.87
N SER A 150 -0.91 -14.02 -2.33
CA SER A 150 -0.99 -13.65 -0.93
C SER A 150 -2.43 -13.29 -0.53
N ASN A 151 -3.13 -12.48 -1.34
CA ASN A 151 -4.53 -12.15 -1.09
C ASN A 151 -5.44 -13.37 -1.13
N ALA A 152 -5.28 -14.24 -2.13
CA ALA A 152 -6.09 -15.46 -2.23
C ALA A 152 -5.91 -16.37 -1.01
N LEU A 153 -4.67 -16.57 -0.55
CA LEU A 153 -4.39 -17.39 0.63
C LEU A 153 -4.91 -16.75 1.92
N SER A 154 -4.77 -15.44 2.08
CA SER A 154 -5.30 -14.71 3.25
C SER A 154 -6.83 -14.76 3.29
N THR A 155 -7.47 -14.57 2.15
CA THR A 155 -8.93 -14.70 2.01
C THR A 155 -9.39 -16.12 2.36
N ALA A 156 -8.67 -17.16 1.93
CA ALA A 156 -8.96 -18.53 2.31
C ALA A 156 -8.89 -18.74 3.83
N CYS A 157 -7.91 -18.15 4.54
CA CYS A 157 -7.82 -18.20 5.99
C CYS A 157 -9.04 -17.56 6.68
N ILE A 158 -9.52 -16.43 6.15
CA ILE A 158 -10.73 -15.75 6.65
C ILE A 158 -11.96 -16.64 6.45
N PHE A 159 -12.13 -17.24 5.28
CA PHE A 159 -13.23 -18.17 5.03
C PHE A 159 -13.18 -19.40 5.93
N ILE A 160 -12.00 -19.97 6.16
CA ILE A 160 -11.85 -21.10 7.09
C ILE A 160 -12.30 -20.68 8.50
N ALA A 161 -11.91 -19.49 8.96
CA ALA A 161 -12.33 -18.96 10.27
C ALA A 161 -13.85 -18.76 10.32
N LEU A 162 -14.45 -18.23 9.24
CA LEU A 162 -15.89 -18.01 9.12
C LEU A 162 -16.67 -19.32 9.16
N PHE A 163 -16.28 -20.31 8.35
CA PHE A 163 -16.94 -21.62 8.31
C PHE A 163 -16.75 -22.44 9.58
N ALA A 164 -15.73 -22.15 10.38
CA ALA A 164 -15.52 -22.79 11.67
C ALA A 164 -16.33 -22.16 12.80
N ASP A 165 -17.02 -21.03 12.54
CA ASP A 165 -17.83 -20.35 13.55
C ASP A 165 -19.20 -21.03 13.69
N PRO A 166 -19.62 -21.41 14.94
CA PRO A 166 -20.91 -22.05 15.17
C PRO A 166 -22.10 -21.18 14.78
N GLY A 167 -22.00 -19.87 14.99
CA GLY A 167 -23.06 -18.90 14.63
C GLY A 167 -23.30 -18.88 13.11
N PHE A 168 -22.23 -18.86 12.32
CA PHE A 168 -22.32 -18.92 10.87
C PHE A 168 -22.89 -20.27 10.38
N GLN A 169 -22.45 -21.38 10.96
CA GLN A 169 -22.98 -22.72 10.61
C GLN A 169 -24.47 -22.85 10.91
N ALA A 170 -24.92 -22.33 12.07
CA ALA A 170 -26.33 -22.34 12.43
C ALA A 170 -27.19 -21.50 11.44
N ALA A 171 -26.69 -20.33 11.05
CA ALA A 171 -27.34 -19.49 10.06
C ALA A 171 -27.45 -20.19 8.69
N MET A 172 -26.37 -20.81 8.23
CA MET A 172 -26.36 -21.56 6.99
C MET A 172 -27.34 -22.76 7.00
N ASN A 173 -27.40 -23.52 8.11
CA ASN A 173 -28.32 -24.61 8.28
C ASN A 173 -29.78 -24.15 8.25
N ASN A 174 -30.09 -23.01 8.88
CA ASN A 174 -31.42 -22.43 8.85
C ASN A 174 -31.82 -21.98 7.43
N LEU A 175 -30.91 -21.41 6.66
CA LEU A 175 -31.16 -21.04 5.26
C LEU A 175 -31.37 -22.25 4.34
N MET A 176 -30.65 -23.36 4.60
CA MET A 176 -30.79 -24.59 3.82
C MET A 176 -31.98 -25.45 4.27
N GLY A 177 -32.78 -25.04 5.26
CA GLY A 177 -33.96 -25.74 5.74
C GLY A 177 -33.66 -27.06 6.44
N LYS A 178 -32.48 -27.18 7.06
CA LYS A 178 -32.03 -28.37 7.82
C LYS A 178 -32.06 -28.10 9.33
#